data_4691ef0eb9a01c6e75da22b1f457018d
#
_entry.id   4691ef0eb9a01c6e75da22b1f457018d
#
_cell.length_a   1.000
_cell.length_b   1.000
_cell.length_c   1.000
_cell.angle_alpha   90.00
_cell.angle_beta   90.00
_cell.angle_gamma   90.00
#
_symmetry.space_group_name_H-M   'P 1'
#
loop_
_entity.id
_entity.type
_entity.pdbx_description
1 polymer ?
#
loop_
_entity_poly.entity_id
_entity_poly.type
_entity_poly.pdbx_seq_one_letter_code
_entity_poly.pdbx_strand_id
1 'polypeptide(L)'
;MANIEDCPGFETFGADVKEARKAKNLARKDLAEKVNIDTRYLANIENEGTIPILPVIIQLVKICSLPMERYFNPEVMREESELRQLVGQKLKLCPEQYLPIVEGAIDGALKIEKPNEETEGV
;
A
#
# COMPACT_ATOMS: atom_id res chain seq x y z
N MET A 1 -18.24 13.34 6.51
CA MET A 1 -17.35 12.19 6.64
C MET A 1 -17.57 11.23 5.48
N ALA A 2 -16.49 10.73 4.89
CA ALA A 2 -16.62 9.85 3.73
C ALA A 2 -17.10 8.46 4.14
N ASN A 3 -17.87 7.86 3.27
CA ASN A 3 -18.30 6.47 3.44
C ASN A 3 -17.31 5.57 2.74
N ILE A 4 -17.22 4.34 3.21
CA ILE A 4 -16.33 3.36 2.61
C ILE A 4 -16.65 3.13 1.14
N GLU A 5 -17.91 3.30 0.75
CA GLU A 5 -18.34 3.16 -0.63
C GLU A 5 -17.73 4.20 -1.54
N ASP A 6 -17.43 5.37 -1.00
CA ASP A 6 -16.83 6.47 -1.75
C ASP A 6 -15.32 6.34 -1.85
N CYS A 7 -14.73 5.36 -1.17
CA CYS A 7 -13.29 5.20 -1.08
C CYS A 7 -12.89 3.78 -1.49
N PRO A 8 -13.03 3.43 -2.77
CA PRO A 8 -12.64 2.08 -3.21
C PRO A 8 -11.16 1.83 -2.92
N GLY A 9 -10.88 0.66 -2.42
CA GLY A 9 -9.53 0.31 -1.99
C GLY A 9 -9.36 0.37 -0.48
N PHE A 10 -10.28 1.03 0.23
CA PHE A 10 -10.18 1.17 1.68
C PHE A 10 -11.07 0.21 2.46
N GLU A 11 -11.63 -0.79 1.78
CA GLU A 11 -12.57 -1.72 2.41
C GLU A 11 -11.98 -2.44 3.62
N THR A 12 -10.70 -2.73 3.60
CA THR A 12 -10.05 -3.44 4.70
C THR A 12 -9.22 -2.53 5.59
N PHE A 13 -9.22 -1.22 5.33
CA PHE A 13 -8.34 -0.30 6.06
C PHE A 13 -8.54 -0.39 7.58
N GLY A 14 -9.77 -0.32 8.04
CA GLY A 14 -10.06 -0.36 9.47
C GLY A 14 -9.63 -1.66 10.12
N ALA A 15 -9.91 -2.78 9.46
CA ALA A 15 -9.52 -4.10 9.96
C ALA A 15 -7.99 -4.21 9.99
N ASP A 16 -7.32 -3.68 8.98
CA ASP A 16 -5.85 -3.70 8.92
C ASP A 16 -5.23 -2.87 10.04
N VAL A 17 -5.81 -1.71 10.35
CA VAL A 17 -5.37 -0.88 11.46
C VAL A 17 -5.50 -1.65 12.76
N LYS A 18 -6.64 -2.27 12.97
CA LYS A 18 -6.92 -3.04 14.18
C LYS A 18 -5.93 -4.18 14.35
N GLU A 19 -5.69 -4.93 13.29
CA GLU A 19 -4.77 -6.06 13.32
C GLU A 19 -3.34 -5.60 13.59
N ALA A 20 -2.89 -4.55 12.92
CA ALA A 20 -1.55 -4.01 13.12
C ALA A 20 -1.38 -3.46 14.53
N ARG A 21 -2.40 -2.79 15.05
CA ARG A 21 -2.38 -2.29 16.41
C ARG A 21 -2.21 -3.42 17.42
N LYS A 22 -2.96 -4.50 17.24
CA LYS A 22 -2.88 -5.66 18.14
C LYS A 22 -1.52 -6.34 18.03
N ALA A 23 -0.99 -6.42 16.81
CA ALA A 23 0.33 -7.02 16.62
C ALA A 23 1.43 -6.25 17.34
N LYS A 24 1.24 -4.95 17.53
CA LYS A 24 2.18 -4.11 18.26
C LYS A 24 1.86 -4.01 19.73
N ASN A 25 0.87 -4.76 20.21
CA ASN A 25 0.43 -4.75 21.61
C ASN A 25 -0.01 -3.37 22.09
N LEU A 26 -0.63 -2.60 21.23
CA LEU A 26 -1.15 -1.29 21.59
C LEU A 26 -2.63 -1.38 21.90
N ALA A 27 -3.03 -0.78 23.02
CA ALA A 27 -4.45 -0.61 23.30
C ALA A 27 -5.00 0.45 22.33
N ARG A 28 -6.31 0.37 22.06
CA ARG A 28 -6.94 1.37 21.20
C ARG A 28 -6.71 2.78 21.71
N LYS A 29 -6.79 2.95 23.02
CA LYS A 29 -6.54 4.24 23.65
C LYS A 29 -5.14 4.77 23.32
N ASP A 30 -4.15 3.89 23.36
CA ASP A 30 -2.77 4.28 23.11
C ASP A 30 -2.57 4.74 21.68
N LEU A 31 -3.14 4.03 20.73
CA LEU A 31 -3.01 4.41 19.34
C LEU A 31 -3.77 5.72 19.06
N ALA A 32 -4.96 5.87 19.63
CA ALA A 32 -5.74 7.09 19.47
C ALA A 32 -4.97 8.31 19.98
N GLU A 33 -4.29 8.17 21.10
CA GLU A 33 -3.46 9.25 21.62
C GLU A 33 -2.32 9.60 20.68
N LYS A 34 -1.69 8.58 20.09
CA LYS A 34 -0.56 8.81 19.18
C LYS A 34 -0.97 9.57 17.93
N VAL A 35 -2.18 9.38 17.46
CA VAL A 35 -2.67 10.08 16.25
C VAL A 35 -3.61 11.23 16.61
N ASN A 36 -3.72 11.53 17.88
CA ASN A 36 -4.47 12.68 18.40
C ASN A 36 -5.94 12.65 17.96
N ILE A 37 -6.58 11.51 18.15
CA ILE A 37 -8.00 11.36 17.92
C ILE A 37 -8.66 10.72 19.13
N ASP A 38 -9.98 10.84 19.19
CA ASP A 38 -10.76 10.22 20.24
C ASP A 38 -10.75 8.70 20.07
N THR A 39 -10.69 7.97 21.18
CA THR A 39 -10.71 6.52 21.18
C THR A 39 -11.95 5.98 20.47
N ARG A 40 -13.09 6.64 20.66
CA ARG A 40 -14.33 6.25 20.00
C ARG A 40 -14.24 6.41 18.49
N TYR A 41 -13.60 7.46 18.02
CA TYR A 41 -13.40 7.67 16.60
C TYR A 41 -12.55 6.54 16.02
N LEU A 42 -11.48 6.18 16.73
CA LEU A 42 -10.65 5.04 16.28
C LEU A 42 -11.47 3.74 16.25
N ALA A 43 -12.31 3.52 17.26
CA ALA A 43 -13.16 2.34 17.27
C ALA A 43 -14.09 2.30 16.05
N ASN A 44 -14.61 3.45 15.65
CA ASN A 44 -15.46 3.53 14.46
C ASN A 44 -14.66 3.24 13.18
N ILE A 45 -13.41 3.69 13.13
CA ILE A 45 -12.54 3.38 11.99
C ILE A 45 -12.31 1.88 11.91
N GLU A 46 -12.00 1.26 13.03
CA GLU A 46 -11.65 -0.17 13.06
C GLU A 46 -12.84 -1.09 12.83
N ASN A 47 -14.00 -0.73 13.35
CA ASN A 47 -15.13 -1.65 13.39
C ASN A 47 -16.30 -1.26 12.50
N GLU A 48 -16.45 0.02 12.20
CA GLU A 48 -17.62 0.51 11.45
C GLU A 48 -17.32 0.97 10.04
N GLY A 49 -16.09 0.87 9.62
CA GLY A 49 -15.71 1.28 8.27
C GLY A 49 -15.66 2.79 8.06
N THR A 50 -15.61 3.55 9.13
CA THR A 50 -15.47 5.01 9.02
C THR A 50 -14.12 5.34 8.39
N ILE A 51 -14.13 6.19 7.36
CA ILE A 51 -12.91 6.63 6.70
C ILE A 51 -12.48 7.95 7.33
N PRO A 52 -11.28 7.99 7.93
CA PRO A 52 -10.82 9.23 8.57
C PRO A 52 -10.34 10.25 7.57
N ILE A 53 -10.13 11.48 8.05
CA ILE A 53 -9.55 12.52 7.20
C ILE A 53 -8.11 12.16 6.87
N LEU A 54 -7.61 12.73 5.79
CA LEU A 54 -6.31 12.38 5.26
C LEU A 54 -5.15 12.48 6.27
N PRO A 55 -5.05 13.53 7.08
CA PRO A 55 -3.95 13.58 8.07
C PRO A 55 -3.95 12.39 9.03
N VAL A 56 -5.12 11.92 9.42
CA VAL A 56 -5.24 10.76 10.31
C VAL A 56 -4.84 9.48 9.57
N ILE A 57 -5.25 9.36 8.31
CA ILE A 57 -4.84 8.22 7.47
C ILE A 57 -3.32 8.13 7.40
N ILE A 58 -2.67 9.26 7.13
CA ILE A 58 -1.22 9.31 7.02
C ILE A 58 -0.56 8.83 8.31
N GLN A 59 -1.04 9.32 9.46
CA GLN A 59 -0.47 8.94 10.74
C GLN A 59 -0.69 7.46 11.05
N LEU A 60 -1.89 6.95 10.79
CA LEU A 60 -2.19 5.54 11.01
C LEU A 60 -1.34 4.64 10.13
N VAL A 61 -1.16 5.02 8.86
CA VAL A 61 -0.32 4.26 7.94
C VAL A 61 1.12 4.19 8.43
N LYS A 62 1.64 5.31 8.91
CA LYS A 62 3.02 5.36 9.41
C LYS A 62 3.20 4.55 10.68
N ILE A 63 2.32 4.73 11.65
CA ILE A 63 2.45 4.05 12.95
C ILE A 63 2.21 2.56 12.80
N CYS A 64 1.23 2.18 12.02
CA CYS A 64 0.88 0.77 11.83
C CYS A 64 1.67 0.09 10.72
N SER A 65 2.52 0.83 10.02
CA SER A 65 3.33 0.31 8.92
C SER A 65 2.48 -0.35 7.84
N LEU A 66 1.38 0.29 7.49
CA LEU A 66 0.49 -0.24 6.46
C LEU A 66 0.99 0.13 5.07
N PRO A 67 0.79 -0.75 4.08
CA PRO A 67 1.20 -0.45 2.71
C PRO A 67 0.19 0.50 2.06
N MET A 68 0.56 1.75 1.92
CA MET A 68 -0.30 2.77 1.34
C MET A 68 -0.78 2.43 -0.06
N GLU A 69 0.08 1.81 -0.83
CA GLU A 69 -0.22 1.40 -2.20
C GLU A 69 -1.43 0.50 -2.28
N ARG A 70 -1.61 -0.36 -1.28
CA ARG A 70 -2.76 -1.27 -1.24
C ARG A 70 -4.08 -0.54 -1.30
N TYR A 71 -4.15 0.62 -0.64
CA TYR A 71 -5.41 1.36 -0.53
C TYR A 71 -5.65 2.30 -1.69
N PHE A 72 -4.59 2.91 -2.20
CA PHE A 72 -4.72 3.88 -3.28
C PHE A 72 -4.63 3.26 -4.67
N ASN A 73 -4.00 2.09 -4.78
CA ASN A 73 -3.86 1.38 -6.05
C ASN A 73 -4.05 -0.12 -5.86
N PRO A 74 -5.25 -0.55 -5.48
CA PRO A 74 -5.47 -1.97 -5.16
C PRO A 74 -5.18 -2.91 -6.32
N GLU A 75 -5.37 -2.46 -7.57
CA GLU A 75 -5.10 -3.29 -8.72
C GLU A 75 -3.63 -3.66 -8.85
N VAL A 76 -2.74 -2.75 -8.45
CA VAL A 76 -1.30 -3.00 -8.52
C VAL A 76 -0.88 -4.11 -7.58
N MET A 77 -1.45 -4.13 -6.38
CA MET A 77 -1.08 -5.09 -5.34
C MET A 77 -1.72 -6.46 -5.52
N ARG A 78 -2.85 -6.49 -6.19
CA ARG A 78 -3.72 -7.67 -6.18
C ARG A 78 -3.23 -8.83 -7.01
N GLU A 79 -2.51 -8.56 -8.07
CA GLU A 79 -2.14 -9.59 -9.04
C GLU A 79 -0.65 -9.88 -9.11
N GLU A 80 0.05 -9.58 -8.06
CA GLU A 80 1.48 -9.77 -8.04
C GLU A 80 1.84 -11.23 -7.89
N SER A 81 2.56 -11.77 -8.88
CA SER A 81 3.00 -13.15 -8.85
C SER A 81 4.13 -13.34 -7.84
N GLU A 82 4.38 -14.60 -7.47
CA GLU A 82 5.51 -14.92 -6.59
C GLU A 82 6.84 -14.46 -7.20
N LEU A 83 6.99 -14.63 -8.51
CA LEU A 83 8.21 -14.21 -9.20
C LEU A 83 8.36 -12.69 -9.14
N ARG A 84 7.27 -11.95 -9.34
CA ARG A 84 7.34 -10.50 -9.27
C ARG A 84 7.73 -10.03 -7.88
N GLN A 85 7.19 -10.68 -6.85
CA GLN A 85 7.54 -10.36 -5.47
C GLN A 85 9.01 -10.65 -5.20
N LEU A 86 9.52 -11.77 -5.68
CA LEU A 86 10.92 -12.13 -5.51
C LEU A 86 11.84 -11.14 -6.21
N VAL A 87 11.51 -10.75 -7.44
CA VAL A 87 12.27 -9.76 -8.18
C VAL A 87 12.30 -8.43 -7.44
N GLY A 88 11.14 -8.03 -6.89
CA GLY A 88 11.06 -6.80 -6.10
C GLY A 88 11.96 -6.82 -4.87
N GLN A 89 12.00 -7.95 -4.16
CA GLN A 89 12.87 -8.11 -3.01
C GLN A 89 14.34 -8.02 -3.40
N LYS A 90 14.71 -8.68 -4.48
CA LYS A 90 16.11 -8.63 -4.97
C LYS A 90 16.47 -7.23 -5.41
N LEU A 91 15.52 -6.51 -6.02
CA LEU A 91 15.77 -5.15 -6.45
C LEU A 91 16.11 -4.25 -5.25
N LYS A 92 15.41 -4.43 -4.14
CA LYS A 92 15.68 -3.65 -2.93
C LYS A 92 17.09 -3.90 -2.38
N LEU A 93 17.62 -5.09 -2.59
CA LEU A 93 18.96 -5.45 -2.13
C LEU A 93 20.05 -5.08 -3.13
N CYS A 94 19.68 -4.72 -4.34
CA CYS A 94 20.63 -4.39 -5.39
C CYS A 94 21.33 -3.06 -5.08
N PRO A 95 22.66 -3.04 -5.09
CA PRO A 95 23.37 -1.78 -4.89
C PRO A 95 23.03 -0.75 -5.95
N GLU A 96 22.98 0.49 -5.53
CA GLU A 96 22.60 1.60 -6.39
C GLU A 96 23.45 1.66 -7.67
N GLN A 97 24.73 1.39 -7.54
CA GLN A 97 25.66 1.48 -8.67
C GLN A 97 25.36 0.48 -9.78
N TYR A 98 24.64 -0.59 -9.49
CA TYR A 98 24.30 -1.61 -10.47
C TYR A 98 22.90 -1.47 -11.05
N LEU A 99 22.12 -0.52 -10.56
CA LEU A 99 20.75 -0.33 -11.05
C LEU A 99 20.64 -0.05 -12.55
N PRO A 100 21.61 0.65 -13.18
CA PRO A 100 21.53 0.83 -14.63
C PRO A 100 21.48 -0.49 -15.42
N ILE A 101 22.13 -1.52 -14.91
CA ILE A 101 22.10 -2.85 -15.54
C ILE A 101 20.67 -3.42 -15.45
N VAL A 102 20.07 -3.29 -14.28
CA VAL A 102 18.69 -3.77 -14.04
C VAL A 102 17.71 -3.01 -14.93
N GLU A 103 17.85 -1.71 -14.97
CA GLU A 103 17.00 -0.87 -15.81
C GLU A 103 17.09 -1.28 -17.28
N GLY A 104 18.32 -1.52 -17.76
CA GLY A 104 18.53 -1.97 -19.12
C GLY A 104 17.86 -3.30 -19.43
N ALA A 105 17.91 -4.22 -18.46
CA ALA A 105 17.26 -5.52 -18.63
C ALA A 105 15.75 -5.37 -18.71
N ILE A 106 15.19 -4.52 -17.89
CA ILE A 106 13.73 -4.25 -17.91
C ILE A 106 13.35 -3.61 -19.22
N ASP A 107 14.12 -2.63 -19.67
CA ASP A 107 13.84 -1.97 -20.96
C ASP A 107 13.86 -2.98 -22.11
N GLY A 108 14.80 -3.90 -22.08
CA GLY A 108 14.86 -4.96 -23.08
C GLY A 108 13.64 -5.84 -23.05
N ALA A 109 13.19 -6.20 -21.86
CA ALA A 109 11.99 -7.02 -21.71
C ALA A 109 10.74 -6.29 -22.22
N LEU A 110 10.65 -4.99 -21.93
CA LEU A 110 9.52 -4.19 -22.41
C LEU A 110 9.48 -4.08 -23.91
N LYS A 111 10.62 -4.05 -24.57
CA LYS A 111 10.69 -4.02 -26.02
C LYS A 111 10.19 -5.32 -26.64
N ILE A 112 10.44 -6.43 -26.01
CA ILE A 112 9.93 -7.72 -26.47
C ILE A 112 8.41 -7.70 -26.46
N GLU A 113 7.83 -7.09 -25.44
CA GLU A 113 6.38 -7.00 -25.30
C GLU A 113 5.74 -6.08 -26.35
N LYS A 114 6.52 -5.15 -26.91
CA LYS A 114 6.02 -4.15 -27.83
C LYS A 114 6.40 -4.31 -29.31
N PRO A 115 7.00 -5.41 -29.73
CA PRO A 115 7.47 -5.48 -31.13
C PRO A 115 6.34 -5.28 -32.13
N ASN A 116 5.16 -5.75 -31.84
CA ASN A 116 4.01 -5.61 -32.73
C ASN A 116 3.58 -4.17 -32.86
N GLU A 117 3.56 -3.45 -31.75
CA GLU A 117 3.18 -2.04 -31.76
C GLU A 117 4.16 -1.22 -32.55
N GLU A 118 5.43 -1.46 -32.37
CA GLU A 118 6.48 -0.75 -33.08
C GLU A 118 6.41 -1.02 -34.59
N THR A 119 6.17 -2.26 -34.93
CA THR A 119 6.05 -2.65 -36.33
C THR A 119 4.86 -1.97 -36.99
N GLU A 120 3.77 -1.91 -36.30
CA GLU A 120 2.57 -1.27 -36.81
C GLU A 120 2.72 0.24 -36.94
N GLY A 121 3.51 0.82 -36.06
CA GLY A 121 3.74 2.24 -36.06
C GLY A 121 4.61 2.71 -37.23
N VAL A 122 5.23 1.80 -37.87
CA VAL A 122 6.04 2.09 -39.03
C VAL A 122 5.20 2.11 -40.33
#